data_c25b499a952c7aaf0a13d40b9706afc1
#
_entry.id   c25b499a952c7aaf0a13d40b9706afc1
#
_cell.length_a   1.000
_cell.length_b   1.000
_cell.length_c   1.000
_cell.angle_alpha   90.00
_cell.angle_beta   90.00
_cell.angle_gamma   90.00
#
_symmetry.space_group_name_H-M   'P 1'
#
loop_
_entity.id
_entity.type
_entity.pdbx_description
1 polymer ?
#
loop_
_entity_poly.entity_id
_entity_poly.type
_entity_poly.pdbx_seq_one_letter_code
_entity_poly.pdbx_strand_id
1 'polypeptide(L)'
;MIYDRDLVGYGASPPDPRWPGGARLALSIVLNYEEGGERSIQHGDAESEAFLQEVVGMAPLAGVRNLQVESMYEYGSRVGLWRLMRLFAERRIPISVFAVGMALERHPAAARAIVEGGHEVVSHGYRWLDYQFVDEAVEREHIRLAVASLTRVTGSRPLGWYTGRLSPNTRRLVVEEGGFLYDSDAYNDDLPYWTKVSGRAHLVIPYTLDNNDMKFATPQGFNSGEQFYAYLRDAFDVLYAEGARTPRMMSVGLHMRLVGRPGRFAALQRFLDHVQQHADVWICRRVDIARHWIQQHPASGA
;
A
#
# COMPACT_ATOMS: atom_id res chain seq x y z
N MET A 1 3.36 -11.54 32.61
CA MET A 1 2.86 -10.84 31.39
C MET A 1 3.71 -11.34 30.23
N ILE A 2 3.13 -11.98 29.25
CA ILE A 2 3.84 -12.42 28.04
C ILE A 2 3.95 -11.17 27.16
N TYR A 3 5.18 -10.79 26.82
CA TYR A 3 5.44 -9.71 25.86
C TYR A 3 5.40 -10.34 24.45
N ASP A 4 4.37 -10.02 23.67
CA ASP A 4 4.06 -10.66 22.39
C ASP A 4 4.65 -9.94 21.16
N ARG A 5 5.38 -8.82 21.36
CA ARG A 5 6.06 -8.11 20.28
C ARG A 5 7.40 -8.75 19.97
N ASP A 6 7.67 -9.00 18.69
CA ASP A 6 9.00 -9.40 18.22
C ASP A 6 9.86 -8.15 18.01
N LEU A 7 10.87 -7.97 18.88
CA LEU A 7 11.87 -6.90 18.78
C LEU A 7 13.22 -7.41 18.25
N VAL A 8 13.31 -8.67 17.90
CA VAL A 8 14.54 -9.32 17.43
C VAL A 8 14.58 -9.40 15.90
N GLY A 9 13.48 -9.78 15.25
CA GLY A 9 13.39 -9.97 13.81
C GLY A 9 14.53 -10.85 13.28
N TYR A 10 15.14 -10.45 12.18
CA TYR A 10 16.31 -11.13 11.63
C TYR A 10 17.63 -10.76 12.32
N GLY A 11 17.65 -9.75 13.18
CA GLY A 11 18.84 -9.29 13.91
C GLY A 11 19.96 -8.84 12.95
N ALA A 12 21.19 -9.16 13.33
CA ALA A 12 22.40 -8.77 12.59
C ALA A 12 22.64 -9.59 11.29
N SER A 13 21.89 -10.67 11.08
CA SER A 13 22.13 -11.62 9.98
C SER A 13 20.83 -11.93 9.24
N PRO A 14 20.25 -10.95 8.53
CA PRO A 14 19.07 -11.20 7.71
C PRO A 14 19.37 -12.21 6.59
N PRO A 15 18.38 -12.99 6.17
CA PRO A 15 18.57 -13.97 5.09
C PRO A 15 18.83 -13.25 3.76
N ASP A 16 19.58 -13.88 2.89
CA ASP A 16 19.71 -13.44 1.50
C ASP A 16 18.39 -13.76 0.77
N PRO A 17 17.63 -12.74 0.32
CA PRO A 17 16.38 -12.97 -0.38
C PRO A 17 16.55 -13.57 -1.78
N ARG A 18 17.76 -13.58 -2.32
CA ARG A 18 18.08 -14.10 -3.66
C ARG A 18 17.16 -13.52 -4.74
N TRP A 19 17.00 -12.19 -4.74
CA TRP A 19 16.11 -11.52 -5.70
C TRP A 19 16.42 -11.92 -7.15
N PRO A 20 15.41 -11.95 -8.04
CA PRO A 20 15.57 -12.29 -9.44
C PRO A 20 16.67 -11.46 -10.12
N GLY A 21 17.48 -12.10 -10.95
CA GLY A 21 18.60 -11.45 -11.64
C GLY A 21 19.77 -11.03 -10.73
N GLY A 22 19.79 -11.45 -9.47
CA GLY A 22 20.81 -11.02 -8.50
C GLY A 22 20.62 -9.56 -8.05
N ALA A 23 19.40 -9.03 -8.11
CA ALA A 23 19.13 -7.66 -7.75
C ALA A 23 19.50 -7.36 -6.29
N ARG A 24 20.07 -6.18 -6.07
CA ARG A 24 20.41 -5.66 -4.74
C ARG A 24 19.20 -5.14 -3.98
N LEU A 25 18.20 -4.68 -4.74
CA LEU A 25 17.01 -4.05 -4.18
C LEU A 25 15.76 -4.50 -4.96
N ALA A 26 14.76 -5.00 -4.23
CA ALA A 26 13.41 -5.15 -4.73
C ALA A 26 12.64 -3.87 -4.46
N LEU A 27 12.22 -3.15 -5.49
CA LEU A 27 11.44 -1.91 -5.37
C LEU A 27 9.98 -2.16 -5.71
N SER A 28 9.10 -1.95 -4.73
CA SER A 28 7.66 -2.05 -4.90
C SER A 28 7.01 -0.67 -4.80
N ILE A 29 6.34 -0.24 -5.87
CA ILE A 29 5.54 0.99 -5.89
C ILE A 29 4.10 0.62 -5.62
N VAL A 30 3.50 1.26 -4.64
CA VAL A 30 2.13 1.05 -4.21
C VAL A 30 1.31 2.31 -4.48
N LEU A 31 0.19 2.15 -5.17
CA LEU A 31 -0.81 3.20 -5.36
C LEU A 31 -2.03 2.89 -4.50
N ASN A 32 -2.33 3.74 -3.52
CA ASN A 32 -3.53 3.63 -2.70
C ASN A 32 -4.72 4.22 -3.47
N TYR A 33 -5.73 3.41 -3.69
CA TYR A 33 -7.00 3.77 -4.32
C TYR A 33 -8.10 3.81 -3.26
N GLU A 34 -8.37 4.99 -2.71
CA GLU A 34 -9.24 5.16 -1.55
C GLU A 34 -10.47 6.03 -1.86
N GLU A 35 -10.39 6.85 -2.89
CA GLU A 35 -11.36 7.88 -3.26
C GLU A 35 -12.74 7.28 -3.58
N GLY A 36 -13.72 7.55 -2.72
CA GLY A 36 -15.07 7.00 -2.73
C GLY A 36 -15.30 5.90 -1.69
N GLY A 37 -14.27 5.49 -0.93
CA GLY A 37 -14.36 4.56 0.19
C GLY A 37 -14.18 5.21 1.56
N GLU A 38 -13.80 6.49 1.59
CA GLU A 38 -13.61 7.30 2.80
C GLU A 38 -14.91 7.50 3.61
N ARG A 39 -14.79 8.05 4.82
CA ARG A 39 -15.94 8.45 5.62
C ARG A 39 -16.76 9.52 4.91
N SER A 40 -18.05 9.32 4.83
CA SER A 40 -18.97 10.27 4.23
C SER A 40 -20.37 10.11 4.83
N ILE A 41 -21.05 11.23 5.06
CA ILE A 41 -22.46 11.26 5.44
C ILE A 41 -23.32 10.49 4.42
N GLN A 42 -22.93 10.50 3.14
CA GLN A 42 -23.62 9.74 2.09
C GLN A 42 -23.49 8.21 2.24
N HIS A 43 -22.53 7.75 3.04
CA HIS A 43 -22.34 6.34 3.39
C HIS A 43 -22.99 5.95 4.72
N GLY A 44 -23.67 6.89 5.39
CA GLY A 44 -24.26 6.71 6.72
C GLY A 44 -23.28 6.93 7.85
N ASP A 45 -22.08 7.44 7.59
CA ASP A 45 -21.10 7.76 8.64
C ASP A 45 -21.55 9.00 9.44
N ALA A 46 -21.19 9.05 10.74
CA ALA A 46 -21.55 10.16 11.61
C ALA A 46 -20.82 11.47 11.27
N GLU A 47 -19.71 11.37 10.58
CA GLU A 47 -18.84 12.50 10.23
C GLU A 47 -18.20 12.35 8.85
N SER A 48 -17.77 13.47 8.26
CA SER A 48 -17.02 13.50 7.02
C SER A 48 -15.55 13.12 7.25
N GLU A 49 -14.85 12.64 6.20
CA GLU A 49 -13.40 12.39 6.24
C GLU A 49 -12.62 13.70 6.43
N ALA A 50 -11.50 13.62 7.14
CA ALA A 50 -10.57 14.72 7.35
C ALA A 50 -9.10 14.31 7.19
N PHE A 51 -8.83 13.01 6.98
CA PHE A 51 -7.46 12.50 6.92
C PHE A 51 -6.89 12.54 5.49
N LEU A 52 -5.59 12.73 5.36
CA LEU A 52 -4.82 12.76 4.11
C LEU A 52 -5.44 13.65 3.01
N GLN A 53 -5.70 14.90 3.35
CA GLN A 53 -6.17 15.96 2.44
C GLN A 53 -5.29 17.22 2.57
N GLU A 54 -5.51 18.25 1.73
CA GLU A 54 -4.62 19.40 1.60
C GLU A 54 -4.62 20.37 2.81
N VAL A 55 -5.68 20.35 3.64
CA VAL A 55 -5.78 21.20 4.83
C VAL A 55 -5.41 20.39 6.06
N VAL A 56 -4.10 20.28 6.30
CA VAL A 56 -3.56 19.48 7.40
C VAL A 56 -4.12 19.92 8.75
N GLY A 57 -4.58 18.94 9.56
CA GLY A 57 -5.13 19.21 10.89
C GLY A 57 -6.58 19.66 10.91
N MET A 58 -7.30 19.67 9.78
CA MET A 58 -8.74 19.90 9.76
C MET A 58 -9.46 18.80 10.54
N ALA A 59 -10.39 19.19 11.43
CA ALA A 59 -11.25 18.25 12.11
C ALA A 59 -12.36 17.71 11.18
N PRO A 60 -12.83 16.46 11.40
CA PRO A 60 -14.03 15.96 10.75
C PRO A 60 -15.24 16.83 11.04
N LEU A 61 -16.16 16.93 10.09
CA LEU A 61 -17.44 17.63 10.30
C LEU A 61 -18.53 16.62 10.65
N ALA A 62 -19.08 16.74 11.86
CA ALA A 62 -20.15 15.86 12.32
C ALA A 62 -21.50 16.22 11.65
N GLY A 63 -22.22 15.21 11.17
CA GLY A 63 -23.58 15.32 10.63
C GLY A 63 -23.71 16.09 9.31
N VAL A 64 -22.62 16.58 8.71
CA VAL A 64 -22.65 17.35 7.46
C VAL A 64 -21.55 16.90 6.49
N ARG A 65 -21.80 17.05 5.20
CA ARG A 65 -20.82 16.79 4.15
C ARG A 65 -19.74 17.87 4.16
N ASN A 66 -18.50 17.45 3.91
CA ASN A 66 -17.39 18.37 3.65
C ASN A 66 -17.08 18.38 2.13
N LEU A 67 -17.77 19.26 1.39
CA LEU A 67 -17.64 19.35 -0.08
C LEU A 67 -16.21 19.74 -0.50
N GLN A 68 -15.47 20.45 0.33
CA GLN A 68 -14.07 20.78 0.06
C GLN A 68 -13.21 19.51 0.05
N VAL A 69 -13.33 18.67 1.06
CA VAL A 69 -12.59 17.40 1.16
C VAL A 69 -13.04 16.44 0.05
N GLU A 70 -14.35 16.29 -0.15
CA GLU A 70 -14.89 15.46 -1.25
C GLU A 70 -14.27 15.84 -2.60
N SER A 71 -14.20 17.13 -2.93
CA SER A 71 -13.60 17.60 -4.19
C SER A 71 -12.09 17.34 -4.29
N MET A 72 -11.37 17.34 -3.17
CA MET A 72 -9.95 16.96 -3.13
C MET A 72 -9.76 15.46 -3.42
N TYR A 73 -10.61 14.61 -2.85
CA TYR A 73 -10.64 13.18 -3.14
C TYR A 73 -11.02 12.92 -4.60
N GLU A 74 -12.07 13.56 -5.11
CA GLU A 74 -12.46 13.46 -6.52
C GLU A 74 -11.32 13.79 -7.48
N TYR A 75 -10.45 14.75 -7.16
CA TYR A 75 -9.28 15.05 -7.98
C TYR A 75 -8.40 13.81 -8.18
N GLY A 76 -8.24 12.99 -7.14
CA GLY A 76 -7.46 11.75 -7.21
C GLY A 76 -8.00 10.82 -8.29
N SER A 77 -9.28 10.45 -8.23
CA SER A 77 -9.90 9.53 -9.19
C SER A 77 -10.10 10.14 -10.58
N ARG A 78 -10.40 11.45 -10.67
CA ARG A 78 -10.69 12.13 -11.95
C ARG A 78 -9.45 12.51 -12.75
N VAL A 79 -8.33 12.84 -12.06
CA VAL A 79 -7.13 13.39 -12.72
C VAL A 79 -5.86 12.65 -12.29
N GLY A 80 -5.65 12.51 -10.98
CA GLY A 80 -4.42 11.94 -10.40
C GLY A 80 -4.15 10.52 -10.89
N LEU A 81 -5.16 9.65 -10.83
CA LEU A 81 -5.07 8.28 -11.33
C LEU A 81 -4.54 8.24 -12.77
N TRP A 82 -5.19 8.95 -13.68
CA TRP A 82 -4.86 8.87 -15.10
C TRP A 82 -3.48 9.42 -15.43
N ARG A 83 -3.01 10.41 -14.66
CA ARG A 83 -1.65 10.93 -14.76
C ARG A 83 -0.63 9.88 -14.34
N LEU A 84 -0.89 9.17 -13.24
CA LEU A 84 -0.01 8.11 -12.72
C LEU A 84 -0.02 6.88 -13.63
N MET A 85 -1.19 6.44 -14.10
CA MET A 85 -1.30 5.29 -15.02
C MET A 85 -0.51 5.51 -16.31
N ARG A 86 -0.58 6.73 -16.90
CA ARG A 86 0.25 7.06 -18.09
C ARG A 86 1.74 6.98 -17.77
N LEU A 87 2.18 7.52 -16.64
CA LEU A 87 3.59 7.47 -16.24
C LEU A 87 4.09 6.04 -16.12
N PHE A 88 3.33 5.18 -15.44
CA PHE A 88 3.73 3.79 -15.24
C PHE A 88 3.71 2.99 -16.56
N ALA A 89 2.74 3.24 -17.43
CA ALA A 89 2.70 2.64 -18.76
C ALA A 89 3.89 3.06 -19.64
N GLU A 90 4.17 4.36 -19.72
CA GLU A 90 5.30 4.92 -20.48
C GLU A 90 6.64 4.34 -20.03
N ARG A 91 6.81 4.13 -18.73
CA ARG A 91 8.03 3.60 -18.12
C ARG A 91 8.03 2.08 -17.99
N ARG A 92 6.95 1.40 -18.33
CA ARG A 92 6.77 -0.06 -18.19
C ARG A 92 6.99 -0.54 -16.75
N ILE A 93 6.52 0.23 -15.78
CA ILE A 93 6.66 -0.06 -14.35
C ILE A 93 5.41 -0.77 -13.86
N PRO A 94 5.50 -2.04 -13.41
CA PRO A 94 4.41 -2.71 -12.73
C PRO A 94 4.25 -2.16 -11.32
N ILE A 95 3.01 -1.98 -10.86
CA ILE A 95 2.72 -1.50 -9.50
C ILE A 95 1.71 -2.41 -8.81
N SER A 96 1.62 -2.28 -7.47
CA SER A 96 0.52 -2.84 -6.69
C SER A 96 -0.46 -1.73 -6.33
N VAL A 97 -1.73 -1.92 -6.59
CA VAL A 97 -2.80 -0.98 -6.25
C VAL A 97 -3.50 -1.47 -5.00
N PHE A 98 -3.34 -0.77 -3.89
CA PHE A 98 -4.11 -1.01 -2.66
C PHE A 98 -5.48 -0.39 -2.86
N ALA A 99 -6.47 -1.22 -3.18
CA ALA A 99 -7.80 -0.79 -3.59
C ALA A 99 -8.83 -1.02 -2.50
N VAL A 100 -9.47 0.07 -2.06
CA VAL A 100 -10.69 0.00 -1.24
C VAL A 100 -11.83 -0.52 -2.11
N GLY A 101 -12.47 -1.61 -1.72
CA GLY A 101 -13.49 -2.30 -2.54
C GLY A 101 -14.61 -1.37 -2.99
N MET A 102 -15.21 -0.61 -2.05
CA MET A 102 -16.25 0.36 -2.34
C MET A 102 -15.80 1.47 -3.29
N ALA A 103 -14.55 1.90 -3.19
CA ALA A 103 -13.99 2.94 -4.07
C ALA A 103 -13.86 2.43 -5.51
N LEU A 104 -13.23 1.26 -5.69
CA LEU A 104 -12.95 0.73 -7.01
C LEU A 104 -14.20 0.25 -7.75
N GLU A 105 -15.21 -0.32 -7.05
CA GLU A 105 -16.46 -0.74 -7.68
C GLU A 105 -17.27 0.42 -8.27
N ARG A 106 -17.09 1.63 -7.74
CA ARG A 106 -17.71 2.86 -8.22
C ARG A 106 -17.02 3.45 -9.45
N HIS A 107 -15.84 2.93 -9.80
CA HIS A 107 -15.06 3.42 -10.94
C HIS A 107 -14.61 2.26 -11.88
N PRO A 108 -15.54 1.63 -12.61
CA PRO A 108 -15.20 0.47 -13.46
C PRO A 108 -14.13 0.74 -14.52
N ALA A 109 -14.02 1.98 -14.99
CA ALA A 109 -12.97 2.35 -15.94
C ALA A 109 -11.56 2.29 -15.30
N ALA A 110 -11.45 2.69 -14.03
CA ALA A 110 -10.20 2.56 -13.27
C ALA A 110 -9.84 1.08 -13.06
N ALA A 111 -10.80 0.26 -12.65
CA ALA A 111 -10.58 -1.18 -12.46
C ALA A 111 -10.05 -1.83 -13.75
N ARG A 112 -10.66 -1.54 -14.91
CA ARG A 112 -10.17 -2.03 -16.20
C ARG A 112 -8.75 -1.56 -16.52
N ALA A 113 -8.47 -0.27 -16.37
CA ALA A 113 -7.14 0.29 -16.66
C ALA A 113 -6.05 -0.33 -15.80
N ILE A 114 -6.32 -0.60 -14.51
CA ILE A 114 -5.40 -1.25 -13.60
C ILE A 114 -5.11 -2.69 -14.05
N VAL A 115 -6.14 -3.45 -14.39
CA VAL A 115 -6.01 -4.85 -14.82
C VAL A 115 -5.32 -4.95 -16.18
N GLU A 116 -5.74 -4.15 -17.16
CA GLU A 116 -5.17 -4.10 -18.52
C GLU A 116 -3.71 -3.64 -18.50
N GLY A 117 -3.35 -2.77 -17.55
CA GLY A 117 -1.97 -2.36 -17.30
C GLY A 117 -1.08 -3.44 -16.67
N GLY A 118 -1.62 -4.62 -16.35
CA GLY A 118 -0.87 -5.71 -15.72
C GLY A 118 -0.49 -5.44 -14.25
N HIS A 119 -1.15 -4.47 -13.62
CA HIS A 119 -0.92 -4.12 -12.22
C HIS A 119 -1.62 -5.11 -11.29
N GLU A 120 -1.06 -5.27 -10.08
CA GLU A 120 -1.70 -6.06 -9.04
C GLU A 120 -2.79 -5.26 -8.35
N VAL A 121 -3.93 -5.91 -8.04
CA VAL A 121 -4.92 -5.37 -7.11
C VAL A 121 -4.80 -6.09 -5.78
N VAL A 122 -4.48 -5.34 -4.74
CA VAL A 122 -4.40 -5.76 -3.34
C VAL A 122 -5.62 -5.22 -2.61
N SER A 123 -6.25 -6.02 -1.76
CA SER A 123 -7.37 -5.53 -0.97
C SER A 123 -6.92 -4.51 0.05
N HIS A 124 -7.55 -3.32 0.05
CA HIS A 124 -7.41 -2.29 1.08
C HIS A 124 -8.67 -2.20 1.95
N GLY A 125 -9.30 -3.35 2.19
CA GLY A 125 -10.60 -3.43 2.85
C GLY A 125 -11.76 -3.02 1.94
N TYR A 126 -13.00 -3.07 2.47
CA TYR A 126 -14.20 -2.62 1.74
C TYR A 126 -14.44 -1.12 1.89
N ARG A 127 -14.20 -0.60 3.09
CA ARG A 127 -14.29 0.81 3.46
C ARG A 127 -12.95 1.29 3.98
N TRP A 128 -12.65 2.59 3.82
CA TRP A 128 -11.46 3.20 4.39
C TRP A 128 -11.76 3.79 5.78
N LEU A 129 -11.82 2.91 6.77
CA LEU A 129 -12.17 3.23 8.16
C LEU A 129 -11.01 2.91 9.11
N ASP A 130 -11.07 3.48 10.31
CA ASP A 130 -10.22 3.08 11.42
C ASP A 130 -10.89 1.89 12.15
N TYR A 131 -10.41 0.69 11.85
CA TYR A 131 -11.01 -0.54 12.35
C TYR A 131 -10.77 -0.78 13.83
N GLN A 132 -9.90 -0.02 14.51
CA GLN A 132 -9.76 -0.10 15.97
C GLN A 132 -11.04 0.24 16.72
N PHE A 133 -11.94 0.99 16.07
CA PHE A 133 -13.21 1.43 16.63
C PHE A 133 -14.43 0.77 15.97
N VAL A 134 -14.21 -0.31 15.23
CA VAL A 134 -15.25 -1.05 14.52
C VAL A 134 -15.44 -2.42 15.17
N ASP A 135 -16.70 -2.85 15.36
CA ASP A 135 -16.99 -4.19 15.88
C ASP A 135 -16.42 -5.28 14.98
N GLU A 136 -15.89 -6.35 15.60
CA GLU A 136 -15.29 -7.48 14.88
C GLU A 136 -16.22 -8.08 13.81
N ALA A 137 -17.53 -8.18 14.10
CA ALA A 137 -18.51 -8.71 13.16
C ALA A 137 -18.62 -7.84 11.89
N VAL A 138 -18.55 -6.53 12.05
CA VAL A 138 -18.56 -5.57 10.93
C VAL A 138 -17.25 -5.62 10.16
N GLU A 139 -16.11 -5.69 10.85
CA GLU A 139 -14.81 -5.84 10.22
C GLU A 139 -14.74 -7.14 9.38
N ARG A 140 -15.19 -8.26 9.92
CA ARG A 140 -15.29 -9.54 9.21
C ARG A 140 -16.14 -9.44 7.94
N GLU A 141 -17.30 -8.81 8.04
CA GLU A 141 -18.17 -8.60 6.88
C GLU A 141 -17.52 -7.68 5.85
N HIS A 142 -16.81 -6.63 6.27
CA HIS A 142 -16.07 -5.76 5.36
C HIS A 142 -14.93 -6.49 4.64
N ILE A 143 -14.25 -7.45 5.30
CA ILE A 143 -13.25 -8.30 4.64
C ILE A 143 -13.91 -9.13 3.53
N ARG A 144 -15.02 -9.81 3.84
CA ARG A 144 -15.79 -10.60 2.88
C ARG A 144 -16.31 -9.75 1.69
N LEU A 145 -16.84 -8.57 1.98
CA LEU A 145 -17.33 -7.64 0.97
C LEU A 145 -16.20 -7.12 0.08
N ALA A 146 -15.02 -6.82 0.65
CA ALA A 146 -13.85 -6.41 -0.11
C ALA A 146 -13.43 -7.48 -1.13
N VAL A 147 -13.33 -8.73 -0.68
CA VAL A 147 -13.01 -9.86 -1.57
C VAL A 147 -14.04 -10.00 -2.68
N ALA A 148 -15.33 -9.99 -2.34
CA ALA A 148 -16.42 -10.16 -3.32
C ALA A 148 -16.45 -9.01 -4.33
N SER A 149 -16.33 -7.76 -3.86
CA SER A 149 -16.35 -6.56 -4.70
C SER A 149 -15.15 -6.53 -5.66
N LEU A 150 -13.93 -6.66 -5.11
CA LEU A 150 -12.72 -6.63 -5.92
C LEU A 150 -12.68 -7.76 -6.94
N THR A 151 -13.07 -8.99 -6.54
CA THR A 151 -13.17 -10.12 -7.49
C THR A 151 -14.13 -9.82 -8.63
N ARG A 152 -15.29 -9.24 -8.33
CA ARG A 152 -16.29 -8.88 -9.34
C ARG A 152 -15.79 -7.85 -10.34
N VAL A 153 -15.09 -6.79 -9.88
CA VAL A 153 -14.71 -5.67 -10.74
C VAL A 153 -13.40 -5.87 -11.49
N THR A 154 -12.53 -6.78 -10.99
CA THR A 154 -11.22 -7.07 -11.61
C THR A 154 -11.17 -8.42 -12.32
N GLY A 155 -12.16 -9.29 -12.10
CA GLY A 155 -12.19 -10.66 -12.62
C GLY A 155 -11.29 -11.64 -11.87
N SER A 156 -10.61 -11.21 -10.80
CA SER A 156 -9.69 -12.05 -10.02
C SER A 156 -9.73 -11.71 -8.53
N ARG A 157 -9.65 -12.76 -7.69
CA ARG A 157 -9.53 -12.58 -6.24
C ARG A 157 -8.22 -11.87 -5.88
N PRO A 158 -8.22 -10.86 -5.01
CA PRO A 158 -7.00 -10.27 -4.51
C PRO A 158 -6.18 -11.30 -3.70
N LEU A 159 -4.87 -11.33 -3.94
CA LEU A 159 -3.94 -12.26 -3.27
C LEU A 159 -3.18 -11.60 -2.12
N GLY A 160 -3.23 -10.29 -1.99
CA GLY A 160 -2.62 -9.51 -0.92
C GLY A 160 -3.67 -8.70 -0.16
N TRP A 161 -3.33 -8.38 1.09
CA TRP A 161 -4.15 -7.58 2.00
C TRP A 161 -3.35 -6.42 2.60
N TYR A 162 -4.00 -5.29 2.80
CA TYR A 162 -3.53 -4.15 3.58
C TYR A 162 -4.72 -3.37 4.14
N THR A 163 -4.67 -3.01 5.41
CA THR A 163 -5.71 -2.18 6.05
C THR A 163 -5.19 -0.78 6.37
N GLY A 164 -3.96 -0.67 6.87
CA GLY A 164 -3.33 0.56 7.31
C GLY A 164 -3.83 1.08 8.64
N ARG A 165 -5.12 1.02 8.90
CA ARG A 165 -5.78 1.40 10.17
C ARG A 165 -6.45 0.17 10.79
N LEU A 166 -5.62 -0.84 11.10
CA LEU A 166 -6.04 -2.17 11.52
C LEU A 166 -6.51 -2.21 13.00
N SER A 167 -7.38 -3.18 13.30
CA SER A 167 -7.72 -3.59 14.67
C SER A 167 -6.78 -4.69 15.16
N PRO A 168 -6.80 -5.04 16.45
CA PRO A 168 -6.12 -6.25 16.96
C PRO A 168 -6.60 -7.56 16.31
N ASN A 169 -7.79 -7.55 15.69
CA ASN A 169 -8.39 -8.72 15.07
C ASN A 169 -8.04 -8.87 13.58
N THR A 170 -7.69 -7.78 12.90
CA THR A 170 -7.56 -7.71 11.42
C THR A 170 -6.77 -8.89 10.84
N ARG A 171 -5.52 -9.11 11.28
CA ARG A 171 -4.69 -10.17 10.70
C ARG A 171 -5.28 -11.55 10.92
N ARG A 172 -5.87 -11.82 12.09
CA ARG A 172 -6.57 -13.09 12.35
C ARG A 172 -7.75 -13.26 11.41
N LEU A 173 -8.58 -12.24 11.23
CA LEU A 173 -9.75 -12.28 10.35
C LEU A 173 -9.35 -12.49 8.88
N VAL A 174 -8.27 -11.85 8.43
CA VAL A 174 -7.72 -12.03 7.08
C VAL A 174 -7.24 -13.46 6.85
N VAL A 175 -6.57 -14.05 7.83
CA VAL A 175 -6.12 -15.45 7.77
C VAL A 175 -7.30 -16.42 7.82
N GLU A 176 -8.35 -16.13 8.59
CA GLU A 176 -9.59 -16.91 8.66
C GLU A 176 -10.37 -16.87 7.34
N GLU A 177 -10.51 -15.70 6.71
CA GLU A 177 -11.11 -15.54 5.37
C GLU A 177 -10.37 -16.39 4.33
N GLY A 178 -9.05 -16.45 4.45
CA GLY A 178 -8.19 -17.28 3.62
C GLY A 178 -8.00 -16.77 2.19
N GLY A 179 -7.20 -17.49 1.40
CA GLY A 179 -6.93 -17.19 -0.01
C GLY A 179 -5.95 -16.03 -0.24
N PHE A 180 -5.49 -15.35 0.80
CA PHE A 180 -4.42 -14.35 0.71
C PHE A 180 -3.05 -15.04 0.85
N LEU A 181 -2.09 -14.63 0.02
CA LEU A 181 -0.70 -15.07 0.10
C LEU A 181 0.05 -14.30 1.18
N TYR A 182 -0.32 -13.03 1.41
CA TYR A 182 0.37 -12.13 2.33
C TYR A 182 -0.54 -11.00 2.82
N ASP A 183 -0.14 -10.38 3.93
CA ASP A 183 -0.57 -9.03 4.29
C ASP A 183 0.61 -8.05 4.30
N SER A 184 0.29 -6.75 4.29
CA SER A 184 1.26 -5.66 4.34
C SER A 184 1.08 -4.75 5.56
N ASP A 185 0.31 -5.18 6.55
CA ASP A 185 0.01 -4.41 7.77
C ASP A 185 1.15 -4.51 8.80
N ALA A 186 2.36 -4.14 8.38
CA ALA A 186 3.55 -4.04 9.20
C ALA A 186 4.53 -3.02 8.61
N TYR A 187 5.36 -2.40 9.47
CA TYR A 187 6.33 -1.35 9.12
C TYR A 187 7.66 -1.58 9.81
N ASN A 188 8.00 -2.83 10.10
CA ASN A 188 9.01 -3.21 11.08
C ASN A 188 10.19 -3.97 10.51
N ASP A 189 10.28 -4.14 9.18
CA ASP A 189 11.40 -4.82 8.53
C ASP A 189 11.57 -4.37 7.06
N ASP A 190 12.79 -4.54 6.53
CA ASP A 190 13.14 -4.30 5.12
C ASP A 190 13.08 -5.57 4.27
N LEU A 191 12.59 -6.68 4.83
CA LEU A 191 12.38 -7.96 4.16
C LEU A 191 11.04 -8.57 4.56
N PRO A 192 10.44 -9.43 3.71
CA PRO A 192 9.30 -10.24 4.11
C PRO A 192 9.66 -11.20 5.24
N TYR A 193 8.70 -11.54 6.07
CA TYR A 193 8.89 -12.54 7.12
C TYR A 193 7.63 -13.37 7.36
N TRP A 194 7.83 -14.58 7.89
CA TRP A 194 6.75 -15.45 8.32
C TRP A 194 6.35 -15.15 9.76
N THR A 195 5.05 -15.10 9.99
CA THR A 195 4.46 -15.07 11.33
C THR A 195 3.47 -16.22 11.50
N LYS A 196 3.09 -16.53 12.73
CA LYS A 196 2.12 -17.57 13.04
C LYS A 196 0.82 -16.94 13.55
N VAL A 197 -0.27 -17.20 12.86
CA VAL A 197 -1.60 -16.67 13.17
C VAL A 197 -2.57 -17.83 13.35
N SER A 198 -3.12 -18.00 14.54
CA SER A 198 -4.02 -19.14 14.86
C SER A 198 -3.45 -20.50 14.42
N GLY A 199 -2.16 -20.71 14.65
CA GLY A 199 -1.46 -21.94 14.28
C GLY A 199 -1.05 -22.07 12.81
N ARG A 200 -1.44 -21.17 11.94
CA ARG A 200 -1.10 -21.17 10.51
C ARG A 200 0.06 -20.24 10.22
N ALA A 201 0.97 -20.65 9.34
CA ALA A 201 2.00 -19.76 8.81
C ALA A 201 1.35 -18.70 7.90
N HIS A 202 1.73 -17.43 8.07
CA HIS A 202 1.24 -16.32 7.28
C HIS A 202 2.40 -15.41 6.90
N LEU A 203 2.48 -15.01 5.63
CA LEU A 203 3.54 -14.14 5.14
C LEU A 203 3.18 -12.67 5.37
N VAL A 204 4.11 -11.93 5.94
CA VAL A 204 4.04 -10.47 6.05
C VAL A 204 5.07 -9.86 5.12
N ILE A 205 4.64 -8.93 4.27
CA ILE A 205 5.50 -8.10 3.45
C ILE A 205 5.37 -6.67 3.99
N PRO A 206 6.31 -6.18 4.78
CA PRO A 206 6.22 -4.85 5.38
C PRO A 206 5.98 -3.75 4.35
N TYR A 207 5.22 -2.73 4.75
CA TYR A 207 4.95 -1.54 3.96
C TYR A 207 5.72 -0.34 4.50
N THR A 208 5.40 0.88 4.08
CA THR A 208 6.11 2.10 4.46
C THR A 208 5.16 3.24 4.80
N LEU A 209 5.55 4.03 5.81
CA LEU A 209 4.91 5.33 6.13
C LEU A 209 5.89 6.50 5.96
N ASP A 210 7.17 6.23 5.84
CA ASP A 210 8.22 7.25 5.63
C ASP A 210 8.45 7.53 4.15
N ASN A 211 8.61 6.50 3.31
CA ASN A 211 8.69 6.60 1.84
C ASN A 211 7.30 6.74 1.21
N ASN A 212 6.48 7.64 1.74
CA ASN A 212 5.06 7.71 1.42
C ASN A 212 4.63 9.17 1.24
N ASP A 213 3.93 9.46 0.15
CA ASP A 213 3.43 10.80 -0.17
C ASP A 213 2.36 11.30 0.82
N MET A 214 1.84 10.42 1.70
CA MET A 214 0.98 10.82 2.83
C MET A 214 1.64 11.91 3.69
N LYS A 215 2.97 11.94 3.73
CA LYS A 215 3.73 12.97 4.44
C LYS A 215 3.48 14.39 3.94
N PHE A 216 2.95 14.59 2.75
CA PHE A 216 2.45 15.92 2.32
C PHE A 216 1.22 16.38 3.10
N ALA A 217 0.47 15.45 3.66
CA ALA A 217 -0.79 15.71 4.37
C ALA A 217 -0.69 15.42 5.88
N THR A 218 0.52 15.35 6.44
CA THR A 218 0.77 15.15 7.87
C THR A 218 1.62 16.28 8.44
N PRO A 219 1.47 16.64 9.72
CA PRO A 219 2.36 17.61 10.37
C PRO A 219 3.82 17.17 10.28
N GLN A 220 4.73 18.12 10.10
CA GLN A 220 6.18 17.88 9.93
C GLN A 220 6.53 16.92 8.78
N GLY A 221 5.68 16.88 7.77
CA GLY A 221 5.90 16.07 6.57
C GLY A 221 6.61 16.86 5.46
N PHE A 222 6.37 16.47 4.21
CA PHE A 222 6.98 17.14 3.05
C PHE A 222 6.23 18.44 2.71
N ASN A 223 6.97 19.53 2.58
CA ASN A 223 6.42 20.84 2.17
C ASN A 223 6.62 21.13 0.68
N SER A 224 7.47 20.34 0.00
CA SER A 224 7.74 20.50 -1.43
C SER A 224 8.03 19.18 -2.12
N GLY A 225 7.86 19.12 -3.43
CA GLY A 225 8.27 17.97 -4.23
C GLY A 225 9.77 17.68 -4.10
N GLU A 226 10.60 18.69 -3.89
CA GLU A 226 12.05 18.50 -3.67
C GLU A 226 12.35 17.68 -2.42
N GLN A 227 11.68 17.95 -1.31
CA GLN A 227 11.86 17.20 -0.08
C GLN A 227 11.43 15.72 -0.25
N PHE A 228 10.32 15.49 -0.95
CA PHE A 228 9.86 14.13 -1.27
C PHE A 228 10.87 13.40 -2.15
N TYR A 229 11.33 14.02 -3.24
CA TYR A 229 12.35 13.45 -4.10
C TYR A 229 13.64 13.13 -3.36
N ALA A 230 14.18 14.09 -2.59
CA ALA A 230 15.41 13.90 -1.84
C ALA A 230 15.30 12.74 -0.83
N TYR A 231 14.17 12.66 -0.11
CA TYR A 231 13.94 11.58 0.85
C TYR A 231 13.90 10.21 0.18
N LEU A 232 13.13 10.07 -0.91
CA LEU A 232 13.05 8.80 -1.65
C LEU A 232 14.39 8.40 -2.27
N ARG A 233 15.12 9.35 -2.83
CA ARG A 233 16.45 9.11 -3.41
C ARG A 233 17.41 8.63 -2.33
N ASP A 234 17.50 9.34 -1.22
CA ASP A 234 18.47 9.03 -0.16
C ASP A 234 18.15 7.66 0.48
N ALA A 235 16.87 7.33 0.70
CA ALA A 235 16.44 6.02 1.15
C ALA A 235 16.80 4.91 0.14
N PHE A 236 16.57 5.16 -1.14
CA PHE A 236 16.95 4.25 -2.22
C PHE A 236 18.47 4.03 -2.25
N ASP A 237 19.26 5.09 -2.21
CA ASP A 237 20.72 5.02 -2.30
C ASP A 237 21.33 4.23 -1.14
N VAL A 238 20.80 4.42 0.09
CA VAL A 238 21.22 3.66 1.28
C VAL A 238 20.90 2.19 1.11
N LEU A 239 19.66 1.84 0.80
CA LEU A 239 19.25 0.43 0.66
C LEU A 239 19.93 -0.26 -0.53
N TYR A 240 20.17 0.45 -1.62
CA TYR A 240 20.92 -0.07 -2.77
C TYR A 240 22.39 -0.33 -2.43
N ALA A 241 23.02 0.56 -1.66
CA ALA A 241 24.39 0.37 -1.20
C ALA A 241 24.52 -0.82 -0.23
N GLU A 242 23.60 -0.93 0.75
CA GLU A 242 23.53 -2.07 1.67
C GLU A 242 23.29 -3.38 0.92
N GLY A 243 22.45 -3.33 -0.12
CA GLY A 243 22.10 -4.46 -0.97
C GLY A 243 23.26 -5.13 -1.68
N ALA A 244 24.42 -4.47 -1.79
CA ALA A 244 25.65 -5.08 -2.28
C ALA A 244 26.15 -6.23 -1.40
N ARG A 245 25.77 -6.25 -0.11
CA ARG A 245 26.13 -7.29 0.86
C ARG A 245 24.91 -8.08 1.32
N THR A 246 23.80 -7.38 1.52
CA THR A 246 22.57 -7.92 2.11
C THR A 246 21.38 -7.30 1.37
N PRO A 247 20.91 -7.92 0.28
CA PRO A 247 19.82 -7.36 -0.53
C PRO A 247 18.59 -7.03 0.31
N ARG A 248 17.91 -5.95 -0.05
CA ARG A 248 16.78 -5.36 0.68
C ARG A 248 15.54 -5.23 -0.19
N MET A 249 14.47 -4.79 0.43
CA MET A 249 13.23 -4.38 -0.21
C MET A 249 12.93 -2.92 0.14
N MET A 250 12.47 -2.14 -0.83
CA MET A 250 11.96 -0.80 -0.62
C MET A 250 10.52 -0.73 -1.11
N SER A 251 9.66 -0.13 -0.30
CA SER A 251 8.29 0.23 -0.71
C SER A 251 8.17 1.74 -0.87
N VAL A 252 7.40 2.19 -1.87
CA VAL A 252 7.02 3.59 -2.05
C VAL A 252 5.51 3.69 -2.06
N GLY A 253 4.95 4.46 -1.14
CA GLY A 253 3.51 4.65 -1.00
C GLY A 253 3.05 5.93 -1.70
N LEU A 254 2.02 5.81 -2.53
CA LEU A 254 1.47 6.90 -3.32
C LEU A 254 -0.05 6.97 -3.15
N HIS A 255 -0.61 8.20 -3.18
CA HIS A 255 -2.04 8.47 -3.19
C HIS A 255 -2.39 9.34 -4.39
N MET A 256 -3.44 8.97 -5.12
CA MET A 256 -3.81 9.64 -6.37
C MET A 256 -4.07 11.13 -6.18
N ARG A 257 -4.71 11.51 -5.05
CA ARG A 257 -5.02 12.90 -4.69
C ARG A 257 -3.81 13.71 -4.22
N LEU A 258 -2.73 13.06 -3.77
CA LEU A 258 -1.53 13.70 -3.25
C LEU A 258 -0.44 13.81 -4.33
N VAL A 259 0.26 12.73 -4.66
CA VAL A 259 1.33 12.76 -5.67
C VAL A 259 0.80 13.01 -7.08
N GLY A 260 -0.49 12.76 -7.33
CA GLY A 260 -1.13 13.09 -8.61
C GLY A 260 -1.21 14.60 -8.90
N ARG A 261 -0.93 15.48 -7.93
CA ARG A 261 -0.81 16.94 -8.15
C ARG A 261 0.46 17.26 -8.94
N PRO A 262 0.42 18.18 -9.94
CA PRO A 262 1.54 18.39 -10.88
C PRO A 262 2.89 18.64 -10.21
N GLY A 263 2.95 19.47 -9.19
CA GLY A 263 4.20 19.80 -8.51
C GLY A 263 4.83 18.62 -7.78
N ARG A 264 4.01 17.74 -7.18
CA ARG A 264 4.46 16.52 -6.51
C ARG A 264 4.77 15.41 -7.50
N PHE A 265 3.98 15.33 -8.58
CA PHE A 265 4.19 14.39 -9.67
C PHE A 265 5.57 14.54 -10.33
N ALA A 266 6.05 15.76 -10.52
CA ALA A 266 7.39 16.02 -11.06
C ALA A 266 8.50 15.40 -10.17
N ALA A 267 8.30 15.37 -8.85
CA ALA A 267 9.24 14.72 -7.94
C ALA A 267 9.26 13.21 -8.12
N LEU A 268 8.09 12.58 -8.29
CA LEU A 268 8.00 11.15 -8.59
C LEU A 268 8.69 10.81 -9.91
N GLN A 269 8.51 11.63 -10.96
CA GLN A 269 9.20 11.42 -12.24
C GLN A 269 10.71 11.40 -12.06
N ARG A 270 11.27 12.39 -11.35
CA ARG A 270 12.71 12.47 -11.06
C ARG A 270 13.21 11.27 -10.25
N PHE A 271 12.43 10.80 -9.28
CA PHE A 271 12.77 9.62 -8.51
C PHE A 271 12.84 8.37 -9.41
N LEU A 272 11.87 8.18 -10.28
CA LEU A 272 11.88 7.06 -11.22
C LEU A 272 13.04 7.16 -12.24
N ASP A 273 13.40 8.38 -12.67
CA ASP A 273 14.58 8.61 -13.52
C ASP A 273 15.87 8.20 -12.78
N HIS A 274 15.99 8.52 -11.49
CA HIS A 274 17.11 8.10 -10.65
C HIS A 274 17.17 6.57 -10.52
N VAL A 275 16.06 5.91 -10.19
CA VAL A 275 15.99 4.45 -10.06
C VAL A 275 16.41 3.75 -11.35
N GLN A 276 15.96 4.23 -12.52
CA GLN A 276 16.23 3.62 -13.82
C GLN A 276 17.70 3.73 -14.27
N GLN A 277 18.54 4.51 -13.56
CA GLN A 277 19.99 4.55 -13.78
C GLN A 277 20.74 3.40 -13.10
N HIS A 278 20.07 2.59 -12.28
CA HIS A 278 20.65 1.49 -11.52
C HIS A 278 20.22 0.14 -12.09
N ALA A 279 21.20 -0.70 -12.48
CA ALA A 279 20.94 -1.96 -13.18
C ALA A 279 20.39 -3.06 -12.26
N ASP A 280 20.86 -3.12 -11.00
CA ASP A 280 20.58 -4.22 -10.08
C ASP A 280 19.34 -3.93 -9.20
N VAL A 281 18.27 -3.41 -9.81
CA VAL A 281 16.98 -3.12 -9.15
C VAL A 281 15.88 -3.96 -9.78
N TRP A 282 15.20 -4.72 -8.96
CA TRP A 282 14.01 -5.46 -9.37
C TRP A 282 12.76 -4.64 -9.04
N ILE A 283 12.25 -3.90 -10.02
CA ILE A 283 10.96 -3.20 -9.88
C ILE A 283 9.85 -4.21 -10.10
N CYS A 284 9.01 -4.43 -9.07
CA CYS A 284 8.06 -5.54 -9.05
C CYS A 284 6.80 -5.21 -8.26
N ARG A 285 5.76 -6.03 -8.46
CA ARG A 285 4.54 -6.00 -7.66
C ARG A 285 4.80 -6.74 -6.33
N ARG A 286 3.98 -6.45 -5.33
CA ARG A 286 4.09 -7.13 -4.03
C ARG A 286 3.78 -8.64 -4.13
N VAL A 287 2.87 -9.02 -5.00
CA VAL A 287 2.60 -10.45 -5.27
C VAL A 287 3.81 -11.19 -5.86
N ASP A 288 4.65 -10.48 -6.62
CA ASP A 288 5.87 -11.06 -7.18
C ASP A 288 6.89 -11.31 -6.05
N ILE A 289 7.02 -10.35 -5.12
CA ILE A 289 7.81 -10.53 -3.88
C ILE A 289 7.27 -11.70 -3.05
N ALA A 290 5.94 -11.78 -2.85
CA ALA A 290 5.32 -12.86 -2.09
C ALA A 290 5.64 -14.24 -2.69
N ARG A 291 5.43 -14.41 -3.99
CA ARG A 291 5.68 -15.67 -4.69
C ARG A 291 7.15 -16.07 -4.65
N HIS A 292 8.03 -15.10 -4.86
CA HIS A 292 9.48 -15.33 -4.78
C HIS A 292 9.88 -15.74 -3.37
N TRP A 293 9.40 -15.02 -2.34
CA TRP A 293 9.73 -15.34 -0.95
C TRP A 293 9.23 -16.71 -0.51
N ILE A 294 8.00 -17.06 -0.86
CA ILE A 294 7.41 -18.39 -0.58
C ILE A 294 8.27 -19.50 -1.19
N GLN A 295 8.79 -19.29 -2.41
CA GLN A 295 9.63 -20.26 -3.10
C GLN A 295 11.03 -20.36 -2.48
N GLN A 296 11.66 -19.23 -2.15
CA GLN A 296 13.05 -19.19 -1.68
C GLN A 296 13.18 -19.43 -0.17
N HIS A 297 12.18 -19.04 0.59
CA HIS A 297 12.13 -19.10 2.04
C HIS A 297 10.78 -19.67 2.51
N PRO A 298 10.50 -20.96 2.25
CA PRO A 298 9.23 -21.57 2.66
C PRO A 298 9.08 -21.54 4.18
N ALA A 299 7.82 -21.45 4.65
CA ALA A 299 7.54 -21.46 6.09
C ALA A 299 8.08 -22.74 6.74
N SER A 300 8.75 -22.60 7.87
CA SER A 300 9.26 -23.74 8.61
C SER A 300 8.09 -24.59 9.13
N GLY A 301 7.97 -25.85 8.69
CA GLY A 301 6.95 -26.79 9.14
C GLY A 301 5.62 -26.66 8.42
N ALA A 302 5.60 -26.22 7.16
CA ALA A 302 4.44 -26.35 6.27
C ALA A 302 4.40 -27.73 5.62
#